data_44d18ae5c0121dadf85051561ac2e5a6
#
_entry.id   44d18ae5c0121dadf85051561ac2e5a6
#
_cell.length_a   1.000
_cell.length_b   1.000
_cell.length_c   1.000
_cell.angle_alpha   90.00
_cell.angle_beta   90.00
_cell.angle_gamma   90.00
#
_symmetry.space_group_name_H-M   'P 1'
#
loop_
_entity.id
_entity.type
_entity.pdbx_description
1 polymer ?
#
loop_
_entity_poly.entity_id
_entity_poly.type
_entity_poly.pdbx_seq_one_letter_code
_entity_poly.pdbx_strand_id
1 'polypeptide(L)'
;MNAAGDEQPGKYLEVFMEAYSDFARVYDIFMDNVEYEKWAEYLIGSLKEYGIEDGIVLELGCGTGVMTELLAESGYDMIGVDNSEEMLGEAMEKRAESGHEILYLEQDMREFELYGTVRAIVSVCDCMNYITEEEDLLTVFKLVNNYLDPDGIFIFDMNTPYKYREILGNTTIAENREEGSFIWENEFDEETGINVYDLTLFLPREDGLYERDEEIHYQKAYEPEKIRELLEKA
;
A
#
# COMPACT_ATOMS: atom_id res chain seq x y z
N MET A 1 16.85 44.87 2.68
CA MET A 1 16.53 44.20 3.93
C MET A 1 15.72 42.96 3.57
N ASN A 2 16.43 41.84 3.46
CA ASN A 2 15.85 40.56 3.12
C ASN A 2 15.21 39.94 4.35
N ALA A 3 13.95 39.63 4.30
CA ALA A 3 13.31 38.71 5.23
C ALA A 3 13.35 37.33 4.57
N ALA A 4 14.31 36.52 4.96
CA ALA A 4 14.28 35.09 4.75
C ALA A 4 13.23 34.54 5.72
N GLY A 5 12.18 33.94 5.21
CA GLY A 5 11.22 33.18 5.99
C GLY A 5 11.88 31.89 6.42
N ASP A 6 11.97 31.69 7.73
CA ASP A 6 12.26 30.38 8.35
C ASP A 6 11.08 29.45 8.02
N GLU A 7 11.25 28.60 7.04
CA GLU A 7 10.40 27.42 6.85
C GLU A 7 10.85 26.36 7.85
N GLN A 8 10.05 26.14 8.85
CA GLN A 8 10.28 25.13 9.88
C GLN A 8 10.13 23.72 9.29
N PRO A 9 11.05 22.78 9.56
CA PRO A 9 10.91 21.36 9.24
C PRO A 9 9.96 20.71 10.25
N GLY A 10 8.69 20.95 10.15
CA GLY A 10 7.69 20.44 11.10
C GLY A 10 6.28 20.49 10.52
N LYS A 11 6.14 20.91 9.27
CA LYS A 11 4.82 21.14 8.69
C LYS A 11 4.16 19.89 8.09
N TYR A 12 4.92 18.80 7.99
CA TYR A 12 4.45 17.53 7.40
C TYR A 12 3.95 16.52 8.45
N LEU A 13 4.00 16.84 9.74
CA LEU A 13 3.70 15.90 10.83
C LEU A 13 2.21 15.84 11.25
N GLU A 14 1.35 16.68 10.73
CA GLU A 14 -0.07 16.77 11.17
C GLU A 14 -1.11 16.35 10.13
N VAL A 15 -0.72 15.86 8.94
CA VAL A 15 -1.66 15.48 7.87
C VAL A 15 -1.65 13.97 7.61
N PHE A 16 -1.22 13.16 8.56
CA PHE A 16 -1.28 11.70 8.46
C PHE A 16 -2.67 11.13 8.81
N MET A 17 -3.73 11.83 8.50
CA MET A 17 -5.09 11.31 8.68
C MET A 17 -5.77 11.25 7.32
N GLU A 18 -6.15 10.03 6.94
CA GLU A 18 -7.10 9.70 5.87
C GLU A 18 -6.57 9.69 4.42
N ALA A 19 -5.47 8.97 4.15
CA ALA A 19 -5.23 8.45 2.82
C ALA A 19 -6.24 7.30 2.56
N TYR A 20 -6.84 7.28 1.37
CA TYR A 20 -7.80 6.26 0.94
C TYR A 20 -9.19 6.31 1.60
N SER A 21 -9.74 7.49 1.90
CA SER A 21 -11.10 7.63 2.38
C SER A 21 -12.12 7.49 1.23
N ASP A 22 -12.31 8.54 0.45
CA ASP A 22 -13.27 8.52 -0.66
C ASP A 22 -12.74 7.81 -1.91
N PHE A 23 -11.41 7.71 -2.06
CA PHE A 23 -10.77 6.99 -3.15
C PHE A 23 -11.01 5.47 -3.07
N ALA A 24 -11.17 4.89 -1.88
CA ALA A 24 -11.43 3.45 -1.70
C ALA A 24 -12.59 2.95 -2.57
N ARG A 25 -13.67 3.72 -2.67
CA ARG A 25 -14.88 3.37 -3.42
C ARG A 25 -14.67 3.26 -4.93
N VAL A 26 -13.67 3.92 -5.48
CA VAL A 26 -13.34 3.92 -6.91
C VAL A 26 -11.96 3.39 -7.22
N TYR A 27 -11.24 2.98 -6.18
CA TYR A 27 -9.85 2.49 -6.27
C TYR A 27 -9.72 1.38 -7.31
N ASP A 28 -10.52 0.32 -7.20
CA ASP A 28 -10.42 -0.82 -8.10
C ASP A 28 -10.75 -0.46 -9.55
N ILE A 29 -11.64 0.53 -9.75
CA ILE A 29 -12.01 1.02 -11.09
C ILE A 29 -10.81 1.71 -11.75
N PHE A 30 -10.10 2.55 -11.00
CA PHE A 30 -8.93 3.27 -11.51
C PHE A 30 -7.64 2.45 -11.51
N MET A 31 -7.63 1.32 -10.79
CA MET A 31 -6.51 0.38 -10.76
C MET A 31 -6.67 -0.80 -11.73
N ASP A 32 -7.58 -0.73 -12.69
CA ASP A 32 -7.83 -1.78 -13.70
C ASP A 32 -6.66 -2.00 -14.67
N ASN A 33 -5.69 -1.10 -14.69
CA ASN A 33 -4.43 -1.26 -15.41
C ASN A 33 -3.40 -2.14 -14.67
N VAL A 34 -3.64 -2.49 -13.41
CA VAL A 34 -2.81 -3.41 -12.63
C VAL A 34 -3.25 -4.84 -12.95
N GLU A 35 -2.33 -5.63 -13.45
CA GLU A 35 -2.58 -7.04 -13.80
C GLU A 35 -2.51 -7.94 -12.55
N TYR A 36 -3.45 -7.75 -11.59
CA TYR A 36 -3.46 -8.44 -10.29
C TYR A 36 -3.35 -9.97 -10.41
N GLU A 37 -4.00 -10.58 -11.40
CA GLU A 37 -3.92 -12.03 -11.62
C GLU A 37 -2.49 -12.48 -11.93
N LYS A 38 -1.74 -11.70 -12.74
CA LYS A 38 -0.33 -12.01 -13.02
C LYS A 38 0.56 -11.82 -11.82
N TRP A 39 0.28 -10.81 -11.00
CA TRP A 39 0.98 -10.61 -9.75
C TRP A 39 0.71 -11.75 -8.77
N ALA A 40 -0.55 -12.19 -8.66
CA ALA A 40 -0.91 -13.36 -7.85
C ALA A 40 -0.22 -14.64 -8.35
N GLU A 41 -0.20 -14.90 -9.66
CA GLU A 41 0.54 -16.02 -10.25
C GLU A 41 2.03 -15.99 -9.89
N TYR A 42 2.65 -14.80 -9.93
CA TYR A 42 4.05 -14.62 -9.54
C TYR A 42 4.28 -14.88 -8.05
N LEU A 43 3.44 -14.32 -7.17
CA LEU A 43 3.51 -14.54 -5.72
C LEU A 43 3.33 -16.01 -5.37
N ILE A 44 2.30 -16.66 -5.91
CA ILE A 44 2.03 -18.08 -5.70
C ILE A 44 3.20 -18.94 -6.20
N GLY A 45 3.77 -18.60 -7.36
CA GLY A 45 4.96 -19.26 -7.90
C GLY A 45 6.14 -19.13 -6.94
N SER A 46 6.38 -17.94 -6.40
CA SER A 46 7.43 -17.67 -5.43
C SER A 46 7.20 -18.42 -4.11
N LEU A 47 5.98 -18.38 -3.57
CA LEU A 47 5.62 -19.13 -2.35
C LEU A 47 5.92 -20.64 -2.52
N LYS A 48 5.50 -21.23 -3.63
CA LYS A 48 5.74 -22.65 -3.93
C LYS A 48 7.23 -22.98 -4.12
N GLU A 49 8.01 -22.08 -4.71
CA GLU A 49 9.46 -22.25 -4.84
C GLU A 49 10.16 -22.38 -3.48
N TYR A 50 9.65 -21.69 -2.47
CA TYR A 50 10.10 -21.79 -1.08
C TYR A 50 9.38 -22.87 -0.25
N GLY A 51 8.57 -23.72 -0.90
CA GLY A 51 7.90 -24.84 -0.25
C GLY A 51 6.67 -24.46 0.57
N ILE A 52 6.08 -23.29 0.29
CA ILE A 52 4.85 -22.81 0.92
C ILE A 52 3.70 -23.04 -0.06
N GLU A 53 3.02 -24.17 0.08
CA GLU A 53 1.91 -24.58 -0.80
C GLU A 53 0.53 -24.33 -0.16
N ASP A 54 0.49 -24.14 1.16
CA ASP A 54 -0.70 -23.91 1.98
C ASP A 54 -0.33 -23.18 3.28
N GLY A 55 -1.33 -22.95 4.13
CA GLY A 55 -1.21 -22.35 5.46
C GLY A 55 -1.46 -20.85 5.46
N ILE A 56 -1.20 -20.22 6.60
CA ILE A 56 -1.54 -18.82 6.83
C ILE A 56 -0.55 -17.91 6.09
N VAL A 57 -1.09 -17.01 5.28
CA VAL A 57 -0.36 -15.92 4.63
C VAL A 57 -0.95 -14.58 5.07
N LEU A 58 -0.10 -13.67 5.51
CA LEU A 58 -0.46 -12.31 5.86
C LEU A 58 -0.18 -11.38 4.68
N GLU A 59 -1.13 -10.52 4.35
CA GLU A 59 -0.91 -9.37 3.47
C GLU A 59 -0.91 -8.08 4.30
N LEU A 60 0.20 -7.31 4.23
CA LEU A 60 0.34 -5.98 4.83
C LEU A 60 0.04 -4.90 3.80
N GLY A 61 -0.90 -4.01 4.12
CA GLY A 61 -1.44 -3.02 3.19
C GLY A 61 -2.34 -3.70 2.17
N CYS A 62 -3.32 -4.48 2.64
CA CYS A 62 -4.18 -5.28 1.76
C CYS A 62 -5.20 -4.44 0.96
N GLY A 63 -5.40 -3.16 1.33
CA GLY A 63 -6.31 -2.25 0.66
C GLY A 63 -7.71 -2.84 0.51
N THR A 64 -8.25 -2.78 -0.69
CA THR A 64 -9.57 -3.33 -1.04
C THR A 64 -9.61 -4.87 -1.12
N GLY A 65 -8.51 -5.56 -0.79
CA GLY A 65 -8.46 -7.01 -0.67
C GLY A 65 -8.38 -7.80 -1.98
N VAL A 66 -8.12 -7.17 -3.11
CA VAL A 66 -8.06 -7.87 -4.42
C VAL A 66 -7.00 -8.96 -4.42
N MET A 67 -5.78 -8.66 -3.98
CA MET A 67 -4.70 -9.66 -3.92
C MET A 67 -4.98 -10.71 -2.83
N THR A 68 -5.51 -10.29 -1.68
CA THR A 68 -5.93 -11.21 -0.60
C THR A 68 -6.92 -12.27 -1.10
N GLU A 69 -7.94 -11.84 -1.87
CA GLU A 69 -8.94 -12.76 -2.45
C GLU A 69 -8.32 -13.73 -3.45
N LEU A 70 -7.43 -13.27 -4.34
CA LEU A 70 -6.74 -14.13 -5.31
C LEU A 70 -5.84 -15.19 -4.64
N LEU A 71 -5.18 -14.83 -3.54
CA LEU A 71 -4.39 -15.77 -2.76
C LEU A 71 -5.30 -16.76 -2.01
N ALA A 72 -6.43 -16.31 -1.45
CA ALA A 72 -7.42 -17.17 -0.81
C ALA A 72 -8.03 -18.17 -1.81
N GLU A 73 -8.39 -17.74 -3.03
CA GLU A 73 -8.87 -18.61 -4.10
C GLU A 73 -7.85 -19.70 -4.45
N SER A 74 -6.55 -19.38 -4.31
CA SER A 74 -5.45 -20.33 -4.55
C SER A 74 -5.21 -21.31 -3.40
N GLY A 75 -5.96 -21.21 -2.29
CA GLY A 75 -5.97 -22.15 -1.18
C GLY A 75 -5.14 -21.76 0.03
N TYR A 76 -4.69 -20.51 0.13
CA TYR A 76 -4.03 -20.00 1.32
C TYR A 76 -5.06 -19.50 2.36
N ASP A 77 -4.75 -19.67 3.64
CA ASP A 77 -5.51 -19.09 4.74
C ASP A 77 -5.08 -17.62 4.91
N MET A 78 -5.89 -16.68 4.46
CA MET A 78 -5.49 -15.29 4.36
C MET A 78 -5.83 -14.46 5.59
N ILE A 79 -4.85 -13.61 5.98
CA ILE A 79 -5.04 -12.47 6.88
C ILE A 79 -4.68 -11.21 6.08
N GLY A 80 -5.59 -10.25 6.01
CA GLY A 80 -5.34 -8.92 5.44
C GLY A 80 -5.24 -7.88 6.54
N VAL A 81 -4.20 -7.06 6.50
CA VAL A 81 -4.01 -5.91 7.40
C VAL A 81 -3.96 -4.65 6.58
N ASP A 82 -4.76 -3.67 6.95
CA ASP A 82 -4.72 -2.31 6.42
C ASP A 82 -5.08 -1.32 7.53
N ASN A 83 -4.66 -0.07 7.40
CA ASN A 83 -4.98 0.98 8.35
C ASN A 83 -6.17 1.85 7.93
N SER A 84 -6.72 1.66 6.72
CA SER A 84 -7.91 2.35 6.25
C SER A 84 -9.16 1.51 6.49
N GLU A 85 -10.10 2.04 7.28
CA GLU A 85 -11.41 1.43 7.53
C GLU A 85 -12.21 1.32 6.22
N GLU A 86 -12.11 2.33 5.35
CA GLU A 86 -12.82 2.39 4.07
C GLU A 86 -12.32 1.32 3.10
N MET A 87 -11.00 1.15 2.98
CA MET A 87 -10.40 0.07 2.18
C MET A 87 -10.84 -1.30 2.68
N LEU A 88 -10.80 -1.51 3.99
CA LEU A 88 -11.26 -2.76 4.60
C LEU A 88 -12.76 -2.97 4.42
N GLY A 89 -13.56 -1.89 4.34
CA GLY A 89 -14.97 -1.97 3.99
C GLY A 89 -15.19 -2.64 2.63
N GLU A 90 -14.49 -2.18 1.59
CA GLU A 90 -14.51 -2.78 0.25
C GLU A 90 -13.99 -4.23 0.25
N ALA A 91 -12.93 -4.51 1.02
CA ALA A 91 -12.39 -5.86 1.18
C ALA A 91 -13.41 -6.82 1.83
N MET A 92 -14.14 -6.36 2.85
CA MET A 92 -15.17 -7.16 3.51
C MET A 92 -16.38 -7.42 2.60
N GLU A 93 -16.73 -6.50 1.71
CA GLU A 93 -17.77 -6.72 0.71
C GLU A 93 -17.35 -7.82 -0.28
N LYS A 94 -16.13 -7.77 -0.81
CA LYS A 94 -15.57 -8.82 -1.68
C LYS A 94 -15.56 -10.19 -1.00
N ARG A 95 -15.12 -10.25 0.27
CA ARG A 95 -15.17 -11.48 1.07
C ARG A 95 -16.58 -12.03 1.22
N ALA A 96 -17.58 -11.15 1.41
CA ALA A 96 -18.98 -11.59 1.54
C ALA A 96 -19.52 -12.16 0.22
N GLU A 97 -19.05 -11.65 -0.92
CA GLU A 97 -19.42 -12.13 -2.26
C GLU A 97 -18.72 -13.44 -2.62
N SER A 98 -17.42 -13.54 -2.37
CA SER A 98 -16.60 -14.73 -2.66
C SER A 98 -16.90 -15.89 -1.73
N GLY A 99 -17.23 -15.58 -0.48
CA GLY A 99 -17.42 -16.57 0.59
C GLY A 99 -16.13 -17.17 1.13
N HIS A 100 -14.96 -16.62 0.80
CA HIS A 100 -13.69 -17.05 1.39
C HIS A 100 -13.61 -16.69 2.88
N GLU A 101 -12.95 -17.55 3.66
CA GLU A 101 -12.71 -17.31 5.08
C GLU A 101 -11.42 -16.47 5.28
N ILE A 102 -11.53 -15.16 5.06
CA ILE A 102 -10.42 -14.21 5.21
C ILE A 102 -10.58 -13.42 6.50
N LEU A 103 -9.51 -13.24 7.26
CA LEU A 103 -9.48 -12.37 8.43
C LEU A 103 -8.91 -11.01 8.06
N TYR A 104 -9.75 -9.97 8.05
CA TYR A 104 -9.30 -8.59 7.90
C TYR A 104 -9.14 -7.91 9.26
N LEU A 105 -8.03 -7.18 9.45
CA LEU A 105 -7.67 -6.47 10.68
C LEU A 105 -7.30 -5.03 10.33
N GLU A 106 -7.98 -4.08 10.96
CA GLU A 106 -7.61 -2.66 10.92
C GLU A 106 -6.42 -2.43 11.86
N GLN A 107 -5.24 -2.36 11.30
CA GLN A 107 -3.98 -2.17 12.04
C GLN A 107 -2.96 -1.43 11.17
N ASP A 108 -2.11 -0.64 11.82
CA ASP A 108 -0.93 -0.05 11.20
C ASP A 108 0.18 -1.11 11.10
N MET A 109 0.80 -1.23 9.93
CA MET A 109 1.90 -2.20 9.73
C MET A 109 3.13 -1.91 10.61
N ARG A 110 3.22 -0.73 11.21
CA ARG A 110 4.30 -0.36 12.16
C ARG A 110 4.08 -0.91 13.56
N GLU A 111 2.86 -1.41 13.86
CA GLU A 111 2.51 -1.92 15.20
C GLU A 111 1.53 -3.10 15.16
N PHE A 112 1.44 -3.81 14.02
CA PHE A 112 0.50 -4.93 13.91
C PHE A 112 0.83 -6.06 14.87
N GLU A 113 -0.23 -6.73 15.34
CA GLU A 113 -0.17 -7.86 16.25
C GLU A 113 -0.95 -9.06 15.69
N LEU A 114 -0.35 -10.24 15.77
CA LEU A 114 -0.99 -11.52 15.44
C LEU A 114 -0.98 -12.46 16.65
N TYR A 115 -1.93 -13.39 16.70
CA TYR A 115 -1.98 -14.42 17.76
C TYR A 115 -0.93 -15.52 17.59
N GLY A 116 -0.28 -15.63 16.45
CA GLY A 116 0.72 -16.63 16.14
C GLY A 116 1.56 -16.23 14.94
N THR A 117 2.38 -17.15 14.48
CA THR A 117 3.22 -16.96 13.30
C THR A 117 2.52 -17.38 12.02
N VAL A 118 3.02 -16.92 10.88
CA VAL A 118 2.48 -17.18 9.54
C VAL A 118 3.56 -17.75 8.62
N ARG A 119 3.17 -18.51 7.60
CA ARG A 119 4.08 -19.13 6.65
C ARG A 119 4.74 -18.13 5.72
N ALA A 120 4.01 -17.09 5.35
CA ALA A 120 4.55 -16.02 4.55
C ALA A 120 3.86 -14.70 4.89
N ILE A 121 4.57 -13.62 4.59
CA ILE A 121 4.03 -12.26 4.61
C ILE A 121 4.25 -11.68 3.22
N VAL A 122 3.24 -11.05 2.66
CA VAL A 122 3.31 -10.33 1.39
C VAL A 122 2.92 -8.87 1.59
N SER A 123 3.46 -7.97 0.78
CA SER A 123 3.04 -6.57 0.75
C SER A 123 3.32 -6.04 -0.65
N VAL A 124 2.28 -5.73 -1.39
CA VAL A 124 2.37 -5.37 -2.81
C VAL A 124 1.76 -4.00 -3.09
N CYS A 125 1.94 -3.51 -4.31
CA CYS A 125 1.48 -2.19 -4.73
C CYS A 125 2.13 -1.06 -3.93
N ASP A 126 3.47 -1.12 -3.81
CA ASP A 126 4.31 -0.07 -3.20
C ASP A 126 3.89 0.38 -1.78
N CYS A 127 3.16 -0.47 -1.04
CA CYS A 127 2.74 -0.18 0.33
C CYS A 127 3.91 0.15 1.26
N MET A 128 5.07 -0.51 1.09
CA MET A 128 6.26 -0.23 1.90
C MET A 128 6.81 1.20 1.69
N ASN A 129 6.52 1.86 0.57
CA ASN A 129 6.95 3.23 0.31
C ASN A 129 6.20 4.26 1.17
N TYR A 130 5.02 3.93 1.70
CA TYR A 130 4.27 4.77 2.64
C TYR A 130 4.95 4.90 4.00
N ILE A 131 5.90 4.02 4.32
CA ILE A 131 6.72 4.14 5.53
C ILE A 131 7.88 5.09 5.22
N THR A 132 7.72 6.36 5.57
CA THR A 132 8.67 7.42 5.16
C THR A 132 9.90 7.54 6.05
N GLU A 133 9.86 6.97 7.28
CA GLU A 133 10.97 7.02 8.22
C GLU A 133 11.71 5.67 8.27
N GLU A 134 13.07 5.70 8.21
CA GLU A 134 13.90 4.49 8.25
C GLU A 134 13.71 3.68 9.55
N GLU A 135 13.47 4.35 10.68
CA GLU A 135 13.26 3.71 11.98
C GLU A 135 11.94 2.94 12.00
N ASP A 136 10.89 3.48 11.36
CA ASP A 136 9.60 2.84 11.24
C ASP A 136 9.68 1.63 10.29
N LEU A 137 10.36 1.79 9.15
CA LEU A 137 10.57 0.68 8.23
C LEU A 137 11.35 -0.47 8.87
N LEU A 138 12.39 -0.15 9.67
CA LEU A 138 13.08 -1.17 10.46
C LEU A 138 12.16 -1.84 11.48
N THR A 139 11.23 -1.09 12.06
CA THR A 139 10.22 -1.64 12.99
C THR A 139 9.29 -2.61 12.27
N VAL A 140 8.79 -2.25 11.09
CA VAL A 140 7.99 -3.16 10.24
C VAL A 140 8.76 -4.44 9.95
N PHE A 141 10.02 -4.35 9.50
CA PHE A 141 10.83 -5.55 9.20
C PHE A 141 11.07 -6.43 10.43
N LYS A 142 11.23 -5.84 11.62
CA LYS A 142 11.34 -6.61 12.88
C LYS A 142 10.04 -7.31 13.24
N LEU A 143 8.89 -6.65 13.05
CA LEU A 143 7.58 -7.29 13.26
C LEU A 143 7.37 -8.42 12.27
N VAL A 144 7.69 -8.22 11.00
CA VAL A 144 7.68 -9.26 9.98
C VAL A 144 8.53 -10.45 10.43
N ASN A 145 9.78 -10.24 10.83
CA ASN A 145 10.66 -11.30 11.32
C ASN A 145 10.11 -12.00 12.57
N ASN A 146 9.43 -11.27 13.45
CA ASN A 146 8.82 -11.83 14.67
C ASN A 146 7.62 -12.74 14.38
N TYR A 147 6.84 -12.43 13.34
CA TYR A 147 5.62 -13.17 13.02
C TYR A 147 5.79 -14.20 11.90
N LEU A 148 6.93 -14.27 11.24
CA LEU A 148 7.22 -15.35 10.30
C LEU A 148 7.54 -16.67 11.04
N ASP A 149 7.03 -17.77 10.51
CA ASP A 149 7.49 -19.11 10.88
C ASP A 149 8.99 -19.27 10.63
N PRO A 150 9.71 -20.17 11.33
CA PRO A 150 11.02 -20.59 10.88
C PRO A 150 10.96 -21.08 9.42
N ASP A 151 11.86 -20.56 8.58
CA ASP A 151 11.87 -20.77 7.13
C ASP A 151 10.70 -20.13 6.36
N GLY A 152 9.93 -19.25 7.00
CA GLY A 152 8.94 -18.39 6.35
C GLY A 152 9.60 -17.30 5.50
N ILE A 153 8.84 -16.71 4.57
CA ILE A 153 9.36 -15.69 3.66
C ILE A 153 8.53 -14.41 3.69
N PHE A 154 9.20 -13.30 3.44
CA PHE A 154 8.59 -12.00 3.19
C PHE A 154 8.82 -11.59 1.75
N ILE A 155 7.74 -11.33 1.01
CA ILE A 155 7.78 -10.85 -0.37
C ILE A 155 7.12 -9.48 -0.41
N PHE A 156 7.82 -8.49 -0.93
CA PHE A 156 7.27 -7.15 -1.10
C PHE A 156 7.86 -6.47 -2.34
N ASP A 157 7.13 -5.50 -2.87
CA ASP A 157 7.64 -4.58 -3.87
C ASP A 157 7.86 -3.19 -3.29
N MET A 158 8.72 -2.42 -3.94
CA MET A 158 8.96 -1.02 -3.62
C MET A 158 9.32 -0.24 -4.88
N ASN A 159 8.79 0.96 -4.97
CA ASN A 159 9.26 1.95 -5.93
C ASN A 159 10.64 2.47 -5.53
N THR A 160 11.58 2.44 -6.47
CA THR A 160 12.93 2.97 -6.28
C THR A 160 13.00 4.45 -6.67
N PRO A 161 14.08 5.19 -6.29
CA PRO A 161 14.27 6.57 -6.74
C PRO A 161 14.20 6.74 -8.27
N TYR A 162 14.57 5.71 -9.05
CA TYR A 162 14.44 5.73 -10.50
C TYR A 162 12.97 5.87 -10.94
N LYS A 163 12.04 5.17 -10.29
CA LYS A 163 10.60 5.25 -10.61
C LYS A 163 10.09 6.68 -10.42
N TYR A 164 10.40 7.29 -9.29
CA TYR A 164 9.93 8.64 -8.98
C TYR A 164 10.61 9.71 -9.83
N ARG A 165 11.91 9.59 -10.10
CA ARG A 165 12.66 10.58 -10.86
C ARG A 165 12.41 10.50 -12.36
N GLU A 166 12.52 9.30 -12.94
CA GLU A 166 12.59 9.11 -14.38
C GLU A 166 11.24 8.69 -15.01
N ILE A 167 10.37 8.04 -14.25
CA ILE A 167 9.10 7.51 -14.76
C ILE A 167 7.94 8.43 -14.40
N LEU A 168 7.78 8.75 -13.12
CA LEU A 168 6.73 9.64 -12.66
C LEU A 168 7.13 11.10 -12.80
N GLY A 169 8.33 11.47 -12.32
CA GLY A 169 8.81 12.85 -12.35
C GLY A 169 7.80 13.81 -11.71
N ASN A 170 7.82 15.05 -12.13
CA ASN A 170 6.84 16.06 -11.74
C ASN A 170 5.73 16.12 -12.80
N THR A 171 4.92 15.08 -12.88
CA THR A 171 3.88 14.94 -13.90
C THR A 171 2.49 15.04 -13.31
N THR A 172 1.55 15.44 -14.15
CA THR A 172 0.13 15.37 -13.85
C THR A 172 -0.50 14.28 -14.69
N ILE A 173 -1.16 13.33 -14.03
CA ILE A 173 -1.95 12.28 -14.66
C ILE A 173 -3.41 12.61 -14.42
N ALA A 174 -4.24 12.53 -15.44
CA ALA A 174 -5.67 12.75 -15.30
C ALA A 174 -6.44 11.69 -16.08
N GLU A 175 -7.49 11.19 -15.48
CA GLU A 175 -8.37 10.24 -16.10
C GLU A 175 -9.83 10.66 -15.90
N ASN A 176 -10.66 10.37 -16.90
CA ASN A 176 -12.07 10.69 -16.86
C ASN A 176 -12.86 9.48 -17.34
N ARG A 177 -13.69 8.94 -16.45
CA ARG A 177 -14.59 7.80 -16.68
C ARG A 177 -16.03 8.16 -16.32
N GLU A 178 -16.95 7.24 -16.56
CA GLU A 178 -18.35 7.41 -16.17
C GLU A 178 -18.52 7.39 -14.65
N GLU A 179 -17.71 6.58 -13.97
CA GLU A 179 -17.71 6.38 -12.52
C GLU A 179 -17.08 7.54 -11.76
N GLY A 180 -16.25 8.33 -12.41
CA GLY A 180 -15.57 9.48 -11.80
C GLY A 180 -14.38 9.98 -12.62
N SER A 181 -13.73 11.00 -12.09
CA SER A 181 -12.51 11.53 -12.69
C SER A 181 -11.50 11.82 -11.60
N PHE A 182 -10.22 11.73 -11.93
CA PHE A 182 -9.17 12.18 -11.04
C PHE A 182 -8.15 13.07 -11.76
N ILE A 183 -7.51 13.91 -10.96
CA ILE A 183 -6.28 14.62 -11.31
C ILE A 183 -5.25 14.24 -10.26
N TRP A 184 -4.16 13.67 -10.70
CA TRP A 184 -3.06 13.21 -9.85
C TRP A 184 -1.82 14.02 -10.21
N GLU A 185 -1.42 14.90 -9.32
CA GLU A 185 -0.20 15.70 -9.44
C GLU A 185 0.90 15.03 -8.62
N ASN A 186 2.05 14.84 -9.25
CA ASN A 186 3.15 14.12 -8.67
C ASN A 186 4.35 15.07 -8.52
N GLU A 187 4.91 15.18 -7.33
CA GLU A 187 6.07 15.99 -7.01
C GLU A 187 7.11 15.16 -6.24
N PHE A 188 8.31 15.02 -6.81
CA PHE A 188 9.40 14.30 -6.19
C PHE A 188 10.49 15.26 -5.70
N ASP A 189 10.74 15.25 -4.38
CA ASP A 189 11.85 15.98 -3.76
C ASP A 189 13.08 15.06 -3.67
N GLU A 190 14.10 15.36 -4.47
CA GLU A 190 15.35 14.60 -4.51
C GLU A 190 16.19 14.72 -3.22
N GLU A 191 16.06 15.81 -2.46
CA GLU A 191 16.84 16.02 -1.24
C GLU A 191 16.33 15.12 -0.10
N THR A 192 15.03 15.05 0.08
CA THR A 192 14.41 14.21 1.10
C THR A 192 14.11 12.80 0.60
N GLY A 193 14.01 12.59 -0.72
CA GLY A 193 13.56 11.37 -1.34
C GLY A 193 12.07 11.10 -1.14
N ILE A 194 11.30 12.13 -0.78
CA ILE A 194 9.84 12.03 -0.64
C ILE A 194 9.18 12.35 -1.97
N ASN A 195 8.25 11.50 -2.35
CA ASN A 195 7.32 11.76 -3.42
C ASN A 195 5.96 12.10 -2.84
N VAL A 196 5.38 13.21 -3.29
CA VAL A 196 4.05 13.65 -2.91
C VAL A 196 3.11 13.35 -4.05
N TYR A 197 2.00 12.69 -3.76
CA TYR A 197 0.86 12.56 -4.66
C TYR A 197 -0.26 13.45 -4.15
N ASP A 198 -0.62 14.48 -4.90
CA ASP A 198 -1.80 15.30 -4.67
C ASP A 198 -2.89 14.79 -5.61
N LEU A 199 -3.89 14.14 -5.03
CA LEU A 199 -4.97 13.48 -5.75
C LEU A 199 -6.27 14.27 -5.56
N THR A 200 -6.79 14.84 -6.65
CA THR A 200 -8.13 15.41 -6.68
C THR A 200 -9.09 14.44 -7.36
N LEU A 201 -10.18 14.09 -6.69
CA LEU A 201 -11.25 13.23 -7.17
C LEU A 201 -12.50 14.04 -7.50
N PHE A 202 -13.25 13.61 -8.50
CA PHE A 202 -14.57 14.12 -8.84
C PHE A 202 -15.51 12.94 -9.02
N LEU A 203 -16.36 12.69 -8.03
CA LEU A 203 -17.26 11.55 -8.01
C LEU A 203 -18.69 11.99 -8.35
N PRO A 204 -19.39 11.32 -9.29
CA PRO A 204 -20.73 11.69 -9.68
C PRO A 204 -21.72 11.37 -8.55
N ARG A 205 -22.69 12.27 -8.33
CA ARG A 205 -23.78 12.13 -7.39
C ARG A 205 -25.10 11.82 -8.11
N GLU A 206 -26.04 11.26 -7.40
CA GLU A 206 -27.38 10.96 -7.93
C GLU A 206 -28.15 12.21 -8.42
N ASP A 207 -27.83 13.39 -7.87
CA ASP A 207 -28.44 14.66 -8.25
C ASP A 207 -27.83 15.29 -9.53
N GLY A 208 -26.85 14.61 -10.15
CA GLY A 208 -26.15 15.05 -11.35
C GLY A 208 -25.05 16.08 -11.09
N LEU A 209 -24.71 16.34 -9.84
CA LEU A 209 -23.55 17.11 -9.44
C LEU A 209 -22.34 16.19 -9.23
N TYR A 210 -21.17 16.76 -9.02
CA TYR A 210 -19.96 16.06 -8.63
C TYR A 210 -19.57 16.45 -7.20
N GLU A 211 -19.19 15.47 -6.41
CA GLU A 211 -18.45 15.66 -5.18
C GLU A 211 -16.98 15.78 -5.53
N ARG A 212 -16.28 16.69 -4.86
CA ARG A 212 -14.85 16.88 -5.05
C ARG A 212 -14.14 16.59 -3.73
N ASP A 213 -13.20 15.65 -3.80
CA ASP A 213 -12.38 15.26 -2.69
C ASP A 213 -10.91 15.43 -3.02
N GLU A 214 -10.08 15.59 -2.01
CA GLU A 214 -8.63 15.76 -2.14
C GLU A 214 -7.93 14.84 -1.12
N GLU A 215 -6.97 14.08 -1.61
CA GLU A 215 -6.11 13.25 -0.78
C GLU A 215 -4.64 13.57 -1.08
N ILE A 216 -3.81 13.57 -0.05
CA ILE A 216 -2.38 13.77 -0.20
C ILE A 216 -1.65 12.54 0.34
N HIS A 217 -0.85 11.92 -0.52
CA HIS A 217 -0.07 10.74 -0.16
C HIS A 217 1.41 11.06 -0.18
N TYR A 218 2.13 10.52 0.79
CA TYR A 218 3.57 10.66 0.89
C TYR A 218 4.22 9.29 0.77
N GLN A 219 5.15 9.15 -0.16
CA GLN A 219 5.92 7.93 -0.34
C GLN A 219 7.42 8.24 -0.29
N LYS A 220 8.19 7.33 0.30
CA LYS A 220 9.64 7.44 0.39
C LYS A 220 10.32 6.55 -0.64
N ALA A 221 11.19 7.17 -1.42
CA ALA A 221 12.10 6.45 -2.28
C ALA A 221 13.32 5.96 -1.49
N TYR A 222 13.44 4.65 -1.35
CA TYR A 222 14.59 4.04 -0.70
C TYR A 222 15.56 3.46 -1.74
N GLU A 223 16.87 3.70 -1.56
CA GLU A 223 17.86 3.00 -2.35
C GLU A 223 17.89 1.50 -1.96
N PRO A 224 18.04 0.58 -2.91
CA PRO A 224 18.04 -0.86 -2.65
C PRO A 224 19.06 -1.31 -1.60
N GLU A 225 20.22 -0.62 -1.55
CA GLU A 225 21.26 -0.87 -0.55
C GLU A 225 20.77 -0.57 0.88
N LYS A 226 19.96 0.50 1.03
CA LYS A 226 19.36 0.86 2.32
C LYS A 226 18.36 -0.19 2.77
N ILE A 227 17.50 -0.67 1.88
CA ILE A 227 16.55 -1.74 2.19
C ILE A 227 17.28 -2.99 2.66
N ARG A 228 18.34 -3.40 1.96
CA ARG A 228 19.17 -4.55 2.38
C ARG A 228 19.77 -4.34 3.76
N GLU A 229 20.33 -3.15 4.03
CA GLU A 229 20.88 -2.82 5.35
C GLU A 229 19.84 -2.94 6.46
N LEU A 230 18.61 -2.47 6.23
CA LEU A 230 17.52 -2.53 7.21
C LEU A 230 17.04 -3.96 7.44
N LEU A 231 16.91 -4.76 6.38
CA LEU A 231 16.57 -6.19 6.47
C LEU A 231 17.62 -7.00 7.25
N GLU A 232 18.92 -6.70 7.05
CA GLU A 232 20.00 -7.36 7.78
C GLU A 232 20.02 -7.01 9.29
N LYS A 233 19.41 -5.88 9.68
CA LYS A 233 19.28 -5.44 11.07
C LYS A 233 18.04 -5.96 11.78
N ALA A 234 17.06 -6.40 11.01
CA ALA A 234 15.80 -6.91 11.53
C ALA A 234 15.88 -8.40 11.87
#